data_d79eeb64e742e361b8ffed5f02f52f92
#
_entry.id   d79eeb64e742e361b8ffed5f02f52f92
#
_cell.length_a   1.000
_cell.length_b   1.000
_cell.length_c   1.000
_cell.angle_alpha   90.00
_cell.angle_beta   90.00
_cell.angle_gamma   90.00
#
_symmetry.space_group_name_H-M   'P 1'
#
loop_
_entity.id
_entity.type
_entity.pdbx_description
1 polymer ?
#
loop_
_entity_poly.entity_id
_entity_poly.type
_entity_poly.pdbx_seq_one_letter_code
_entity_poly.pdbx_strand_id
1 'polypeptide(L)'
;MAVADDQRPPPGELCLDHLAHFVPDLGAAAAVWEKLGFAVTPVSHHQVGGKPAGTSNRCVMFEEGYLEILAPTLDTPNAQRVRDRMQRFVGVHLACFGTSTAAAERDRLAAQGFEPEPVVNLERKIETGESVRFSVVYVPPAKMAEARVQYCEHLTPRQVWRDGFVNAFRLRAVYVVADDPEEVAARWGRFGGLLPRPEDGFVRLDTARGQVRIGKKSSIEAVLGQCPPAPALAGYALSCADPKDFLRRCSAEGLKVKNQSVTLPPALGGAWRIE
;
A
#
# COMPACT_ATOMS: atom_id res chain seq x y z
N MET A 1 23.98 4.60 -5.77
CA MET A 1 22.82 4.67 -6.69
C MET A 1 21.73 5.43 -5.96
N ALA A 2 20.98 6.26 -6.65
CA ALA A 2 19.85 6.95 -5.99
C ALA A 2 18.74 5.95 -5.71
N VAL A 3 18.14 6.00 -4.51
CA VAL A 3 17.04 5.12 -4.09
C VAL A 3 15.94 4.99 -5.16
N ALA A 4 15.67 6.06 -5.90
CA ALA A 4 14.67 6.09 -6.96
C ALA A 4 14.94 5.10 -8.13
N ASP A 5 16.19 4.83 -8.44
CA ASP A 5 16.54 3.96 -9.57
C ASP A 5 16.27 2.48 -9.25
N ASP A 6 16.27 2.12 -7.97
CA ASP A 6 16.04 0.74 -7.48
C ASP A 6 14.55 0.42 -7.24
N GLN A 7 13.62 1.37 -7.52
CA GLN A 7 12.19 1.16 -7.24
C GLN A 7 11.48 0.35 -8.32
N ARG A 8 11.99 0.29 -9.54
CA ARG A 8 11.41 -0.53 -10.60
C ARG A 8 11.85 -1.99 -10.46
N PRO A 9 10.91 -2.94 -10.48
CA PRO A 9 11.31 -4.35 -10.55
C PRO A 9 11.96 -4.67 -11.90
N PRO A 10 12.76 -5.76 -11.99
CA PRO A 10 13.24 -6.29 -13.26
C PRO A 10 12.08 -6.59 -14.22
N PRO A 11 12.31 -6.58 -15.54
CA PRO A 11 11.28 -6.97 -16.53
C PRO A 11 10.71 -8.36 -16.23
N GLY A 12 9.38 -8.47 -16.23
CA GLY A 12 8.66 -9.71 -15.94
C GLY A 12 8.52 -10.04 -14.45
N GLU A 13 9.07 -9.23 -13.57
CA GLU A 13 8.90 -9.32 -12.12
C GLU A 13 8.03 -8.19 -11.59
N LEU A 14 7.54 -8.35 -10.37
CA LEU A 14 6.80 -7.31 -9.66
C LEU A 14 7.33 -7.15 -8.23
N CYS A 15 7.07 -5.98 -7.65
CA CYS A 15 7.38 -5.71 -6.25
C CYS A 15 6.15 -5.18 -5.52
N LEU A 16 6.10 -5.35 -4.21
CA LEU A 16 5.15 -4.62 -3.37
C LEU A 16 5.60 -3.16 -3.34
N ASP A 17 4.88 -2.30 -4.07
CA ASP A 17 5.26 -0.91 -4.29
C ASP A 17 4.76 0.00 -3.17
N HIS A 18 3.46 -0.02 -2.91
CA HIS A 18 2.90 0.77 -1.81
C HIS A 18 1.57 0.21 -1.31
N LEU A 19 1.22 0.67 -0.12
CA LEU A 19 -0.09 0.47 0.50
C LEU A 19 -0.73 1.82 0.76
N ALA A 20 -2.06 1.91 0.68
CA ALA A 20 -2.75 3.14 1.05
C ALA A 20 -3.68 2.94 2.24
N HIS A 21 -3.49 3.80 3.25
CA HIS A 21 -4.47 4.04 4.30
C HIS A 21 -5.55 4.99 3.78
N PHE A 22 -6.81 4.56 3.86
CA PHE A 22 -7.94 5.45 3.61
C PHE A 22 -8.34 6.07 4.94
N VAL A 23 -8.28 7.40 5.00
CA VAL A 23 -8.44 8.17 6.23
C VAL A 23 -9.45 9.30 6.04
N PRO A 24 -10.16 9.71 7.09
CA PRO A 24 -11.07 10.84 7.01
C PRO A 24 -10.35 12.20 6.96
N ASP A 25 -9.16 12.30 7.54
CA ASP A 25 -8.38 13.55 7.66
C ASP A 25 -6.89 13.30 7.39
N LEU A 26 -6.36 13.92 6.32
CA LEU A 26 -4.95 13.81 5.93
C LEU A 26 -4.00 14.40 6.98
N GLY A 27 -4.38 15.52 7.59
CA GLY A 27 -3.53 16.20 8.56
C GLY A 27 -3.37 15.39 9.85
N ALA A 28 -4.48 14.92 10.40
CA ALA A 28 -4.47 14.10 11.59
C ALA A 28 -3.72 12.77 11.39
N ALA A 29 -3.90 12.13 10.24
CA ALA A 29 -3.21 10.89 9.91
C ALA A 29 -1.71 11.11 9.66
N ALA A 30 -1.33 12.16 8.94
CA ALA A 30 0.08 12.50 8.70
C ALA A 30 0.82 12.86 9.98
N ALA A 31 0.17 13.57 10.90
CA ALA A 31 0.74 13.95 12.19
C ALA A 31 1.18 12.74 13.04
N VAL A 32 0.56 11.56 12.86
CA VAL A 32 0.99 10.32 13.53
C VAL A 32 2.40 9.95 13.08
N TRP A 33 2.67 10.01 11.78
CA TRP A 33 3.97 9.68 11.21
C TRP A 33 5.03 10.73 11.54
N GLU A 34 4.66 12.02 11.46
CA GLU A 34 5.55 13.13 11.78
C GLU A 34 6.02 13.08 13.25
N LYS A 35 5.13 12.75 14.19
CA LYS A 35 5.49 12.53 15.62
C LYS A 35 6.46 11.37 15.82
N LEU A 36 6.39 10.34 15.00
CA LEU A 36 7.32 9.22 15.02
C LEU A 36 8.67 9.55 14.34
N GLY A 37 8.84 10.77 13.83
CA GLY A 37 10.07 11.25 13.20
C GLY A 37 10.17 10.96 11.72
N PHE A 38 9.06 10.58 11.04
CA PHE A 38 9.07 10.39 9.60
C PHE A 38 8.93 11.71 8.84
N ALA A 39 9.67 11.84 7.77
CA ALA A 39 9.41 12.84 6.75
C ALA A 39 8.17 12.41 5.93
N VAL A 40 7.17 13.29 5.86
CA VAL A 40 5.92 13.06 5.12
C VAL A 40 5.83 14.07 3.99
N THR A 41 5.50 13.64 2.77
CA THR A 41 5.43 14.53 1.61
C THR A 41 4.37 15.62 1.78
N PRO A 42 4.47 16.74 1.07
CA PRO A 42 3.38 17.71 0.96
C PRO A 42 2.09 17.08 0.41
N VAL A 43 0.96 17.76 0.64
CA VAL A 43 -0.33 17.34 0.07
C VAL A 43 -0.27 17.37 -1.45
N SER A 44 -0.75 16.29 -2.06
CA SER A 44 -0.91 16.18 -3.51
C SER A 44 -2.37 15.90 -3.84
N HIS A 45 -2.93 16.68 -4.79
CA HIS A 45 -4.31 16.54 -5.25
C HIS A 45 -4.35 15.66 -6.50
N HIS A 46 -5.13 14.59 -6.46
CA HIS A 46 -5.24 13.67 -7.58
C HIS A 46 -6.08 14.27 -8.71
N GLN A 47 -5.64 14.01 -9.94
CA GLN A 47 -6.32 14.40 -11.16
C GLN A 47 -6.52 13.22 -12.10
N VAL A 48 -7.61 13.22 -12.85
CA VAL A 48 -7.90 12.27 -13.92
C VAL A 48 -8.34 13.07 -15.14
N GLY A 49 -7.62 12.95 -16.25
CA GLY A 49 -7.91 13.72 -17.45
C GLY A 49 -7.88 15.23 -17.23
N GLY A 50 -6.99 15.74 -16.39
CA GLY A 50 -6.87 17.16 -16.05
C GLY A 50 -7.96 17.71 -15.11
N LYS A 51 -8.88 16.87 -14.63
CA LYS A 51 -9.94 17.24 -13.68
C LYS A 51 -9.65 16.70 -12.28
N PRO A 52 -10.07 17.39 -11.20
CA PRO A 52 -9.93 16.88 -9.85
C PRO A 52 -10.60 15.51 -9.69
N ALA A 53 -9.84 14.53 -9.19
CA ALA A 53 -10.36 13.19 -8.89
C ALA A 53 -11.13 13.11 -7.56
N GLY A 54 -11.09 14.17 -6.75
CA GLY A 54 -11.77 14.29 -5.47
C GLY A 54 -11.05 13.62 -4.29
N THR A 55 -9.86 13.10 -4.52
CA THR A 55 -8.99 12.56 -3.47
C THR A 55 -7.66 13.29 -3.44
N SER A 56 -7.05 13.35 -2.24
CA SER A 56 -5.72 13.89 -2.04
C SER A 56 -4.91 12.95 -1.18
N ASN A 57 -3.60 13.00 -1.31
CA ASN A 57 -2.71 12.17 -0.52
C ASN A 57 -1.53 12.94 0.08
N ARG A 58 -0.88 12.30 1.06
CA ARG A 58 0.48 12.51 1.51
C ARG A 58 1.16 11.14 1.58
N CYS A 59 2.46 11.08 1.38
CA CYS A 59 3.18 9.81 1.37
C CYS A 59 4.31 9.79 2.41
N VAL A 60 4.51 8.61 3.01
CA VAL A 60 5.68 8.28 3.82
C VAL A 60 6.57 7.39 2.95
N MET A 61 7.57 8.00 2.32
CA MET A 61 8.47 7.32 1.39
C MET A 61 9.52 6.52 2.14
N PHE A 62 9.83 5.32 1.65
CA PHE A 62 10.85 4.44 2.22
C PHE A 62 11.97 4.17 1.20
N GLU A 63 13.07 3.59 1.65
CA GLU A 63 14.13 3.07 0.77
C GLU A 63 13.58 2.00 -0.19
N GLU A 64 12.59 1.24 0.26
CA GLU A 64 11.86 0.27 -0.58
C GLU A 64 10.35 0.45 -0.34
N GLY A 65 9.63 0.89 -1.38
CA GLY A 65 8.20 1.14 -1.34
C GLY A 65 7.79 2.39 -0.55
N TYR A 66 6.50 2.54 -0.27
CA TYR A 66 5.98 3.66 0.54
C TYR A 66 4.58 3.39 1.09
N LEU A 67 4.13 4.24 2.00
CA LEU A 67 2.75 4.30 2.45
C LEU A 67 2.09 5.57 1.92
N GLU A 68 0.94 5.41 1.34
CA GLU A 68 0.06 6.50 0.93
C GLU A 68 -0.98 6.74 2.02
N ILE A 69 -1.13 7.98 2.46
CA ILE A 69 -2.24 8.45 3.30
C ILE A 69 -3.21 9.12 2.35
N LEU A 70 -4.39 8.55 2.13
CA LEU A 70 -5.34 8.99 1.13
C LEU A 70 -6.68 9.36 1.76
N ALA A 71 -7.15 10.56 1.45
CA ALA A 71 -8.45 11.05 1.93
C ALA A 71 -9.33 11.56 0.77
N PRO A 72 -10.67 11.43 0.91
CA PRO A 72 -11.62 12.11 0.04
C PRO A 72 -11.69 13.60 0.39
N THR A 73 -11.47 14.48 -0.60
CA THR A 73 -11.40 15.93 -0.39
C THR A 73 -12.46 16.72 -1.15
N LEU A 74 -13.12 16.10 -2.14
CA LEU A 74 -14.25 16.68 -2.89
C LEU A 74 -15.34 15.62 -3.07
N ASP A 75 -16.52 16.06 -3.54
CA ASP A 75 -17.61 15.12 -3.87
C ASP A 75 -17.51 14.67 -5.32
N THR A 76 -16.91 13.50 -5.49
CA THR A 76 -16.76 12.81 -6.79
C THR A 76 -17.05 11.32 -6.62
N PRO A 77 -17.38 10.60 -7.70
CA PRO A 77 -17.56 9.15 -7.64
C PRO A 77 -16.34 8.41 -7.11
N ASN A 78 -15.12 8.89 -7.39
CA ASN A 78 -13.89 8.29 -6.87
C ASN A 78 -13.76 8.51 -5.35
N ALA A 79 -14.01 9.72 -4.87
CA ALA A 79 -14.02 10.03 -3.44
C ALA A 79 -15.10 9.24 -2.69
N GLN A 80 -16.28 9.04 -3.31
CA GLN A 80 -17.34 8.22 -2.70
C GLN A 80 -16.90 6.77 -2.51
N ARG A 81 -16.20 6.16 -3.48
CA ARG A 81 -15.64 4.80 -3.32
C ARG A 81 -14.66 4.70 -2.16
N VAL A 82 -13.91 5.75 -1.87
CA VAL A 82 -13.01 5.82 -0.69
C VAL A 82 -13.82 5.87 0.59
N ARG A 83 -14.87 6.73 0.64
CA ARG A 83 -15.78 6.82 1.80
C ARG A 83 -16.48 5.50 2.08
N ASP A 84 -16.97 4.81 1.04
CA ASP A 84 -17.68 3.52 1.17
C ASP A 84 -16.76 2.45 1.80
N ARG A 85 -15.48 2.41 1.42
CA ARG A 85 -14.53 1.49 2.04
C ARG A 85 -14.25 1.84 3.50
N MET A 86 -14.13 3.13 3.84
CA MET A 86 -13.93 3.58 5.21
C MET A 86 -15.13 3.30 6.12
N GLN A 87 -16.34 3.13 5.59
CA GLN A 87 -17.51 2.67 6.38
C GLN A 87 -17.30 1.28 6.97
N ARG A 88 -16.46 0.43 6.37
CA ARG A 88 -16.11 -0.88 6.93
C ARG A 88 -15.11 -0.73 8.08
N PHE A 89 -14.06 0.04 7.88
CA PHE A 89 -13.02 0.43 8.86
C PHE A 89 -12.13 1.53 8.27
N VAL A 90 -11.50 2.30 9.13
CA VAL A 90 -10.39 3.19 8.76
C VAL A 90 -9.11 2.36 8.77
N GLY A 91 -8.27 2.47 7.74
CA GLY A 91 -7.04 1.68 7.64
C GLY A 91 -6.58 1.40 6.21
N VAL A 92 -5.88 0.29 6.02
CA VAL A 92 -5.30 -0.08 4.72
C VAL A 92 -6.39 -0.66 3.81
N HIS A 93 -6.60 -0.03 2.65
CA HIS A 93 -7.61 -0.42 1.67
C HIS A 93 -7.09 -0.58 0.24
N LEU A 94 -5.80 -0.29 0.02
CA LEU A 94 -5.18 -0.43 -1.28
C LEU A 94 -3.83 -1.12 -1.15
N ALA A 95 -3.56 -2.08 -2.06
CA ALA A 95 -2.25 -2.64 -2.32
C ALA A 95 -1.87 -2.40 -3.77
N CYS A 96 -0.70 -1.80 -3.98
CA CYS A 96 -0.17 -1.54 -5.31
C CYS A 96 1.10 -2.36 -5.53
N PHE A 97 1.16 -3.00 -6.70
CA PHE A 97 2.36 -3.69 -7.15
C PHE A 97 3.07 -2.86 -8.21
N GLY A 98 4.36 -2.69 -8.04
CA GLY A 98 5.23 -2.05 -9.03
C GLY A 98 5.51 -3.02 -10.17
N THR A 99 5.49 -2.51 -11.40
CA THR A 99 5.88 -3.23 -12.60
C THR A 99 6.77 -2.37 -13.48
N SER A 100 7.58 -3.00 -14.32
CA SER A 100 8.35 -2.31 -15.35
C SER A 100 7.55 -2.04 -16.63
N THR A 101 6.37 -2.69 -16.80
CA THR A 101 5.57 -2.59 -18.03
C THR A 101 4.06 -2.78 -17.72
N ALA A 102 3.33 -1.70 -17.51
CA ALA A 102 1.90 -1.73 -17.20
C ALA A 102 1.06 -2.40 -18.32
N ALA A 103 1.43 -2.19 -19.60
CA ALA A 103 0.73 -2.80 -20.73
C ALA A 103 0.81 -4.33 -20.70
N ALA A 104 1.99 -4.91 -20.42
CA ALA A 104 2.16 -6.35 -20.34
C ALA A 104 1.34 -6.94 -19.17
N GLU A 105 1.31 -6.27 -18.03
CA GLU A 105 0.49 -6.70 -16.89
C GLU A 105 -1.02 -6.65 -17.20
N ARG A 106 -1.47 -5.62 -17.89
CA ARG A 106 -2.86 -5.54 -18.35
C ARG A 106 -3.22 -6.75 -19.23
N ASP A 107 -2.38 -7.10 -20.19
CA ASP A 107 -2.65 -8.20 -21.11
C ASP A 107 -2.59 -9.57 -20.38
N ARG A 108 -1.67 -9.73 -19.44
CA ARG A 108 -1.58 -10.91 -18.58
C ARG A 108 -2.82 -11.06 -17.70
N LEU A 109 -3.28 -9.98 -17.06
CA LEU A 109 -4.50 -9.98 -16.25
C LEU A 109 -5.75 -10.32 -17.07
N ALA A 110 -5.85 -9.80 -18.30
CA ALA A 110 -6.95 -10.13 -19.21
C ALA A 110 -6.97 -11.64 -19.52
N ALA A 111 -5.82 -12.22 -19.83
CA ALA A 111 -5.67 -13.67 -20.09
C ALA A 111 -6.03 -14.52 -18.85
N GLN A 112 -5.88 -13.98 -17.64
CA GLN A 112 -6.22 -14.65 -16.38
C GLN A 112 -7.67 -14.36 -15.89
N GLY A 113 -8.50 -13.68 -16.68
CA GLY A 113 -9.91 -13.43 -16.38
C GLY A 113 -10.18 -12.33 -15.35
N PHE A 114 -9.22 -11.43 -15.11
CA PHE A 114 -9.40 -10.30 -14.19
C PHE A 114 -10.13 -9.10 -14.79
N GLU A 115 -10.41 -9.09 -16.10
CA GLU A 115 -11.13 -8.02 -16.79
C GLU A 115 -10.52 -6.62 -16.52
N PRO A 116 -9.20 -6.42 -16.72
CA PRO A 116 -8.56 -5.16 -16.38
C PRO A 116 -9.10 -4.01 -17.26
N GLU A 117 -9.17 -2.82 -16.64
CA GLU A 117 -9.42 -1.59 -17.40
C GLU A 117 -8.25 -1.29 -18.37
N PRO A 118 -8.46 -0.45 -19.39
CA PRO A 118 -7.35 0.09 -20.18
C PRO A 118 -6.31 0.76 -19.28
N VAL A 119 -5.03 0.73 -19.71
CA VAL A 119 -3.96 1.41 -18.97
C VAL A 119 -4.31 2.89 -18.82
N VAL A 120 -4.29 3.38 -17.59
CA VAL A 120 -4.56 4.78 -17.26
C VAL A 120 -3.23 5.50 -17.03
N ASN A 121 -2.96 6.51 -17.87
CA ASN A 121 -1.81 7.37 -17.68
C ASN A 121 -2.18 8.54 -16.76
N LEU A 122 -1.48 8.63 -15.64
CA LEU A 122 -1.65 9.69 -14.66
C LEU A 122 -0.46 10.63 -14.69
N GLU A 123 -0.75 11.92 -14.64
CA GLU A 123 0.25 12.96 -14.50
C GLU A 123 -0.23 14.00 -13.50
N ARG A 124 0.68 14.48 -12.67
CA ARG A 124 0.43 15.59 -11.74
C ARG A 124 1.67 16.43 -11.56
N LYS A 125 1.50 17.71 -11.27
CA LYS A 125 2.57 18.60 -10.87
C LYS A 125 2.86 18.41 -9.37
N ILE A 126 4.14 18.46 -9.01
CA ILE A 126 4.58 18.60 -7.63
C ILE A 126 4.96 20.07 -7.36
N GLU A 127 5.23 20.41 -6.10
CA GLU A 127 5.52 21.79 -5.67
C GLU A 127 6.74 22.42 -6.35
N THR A 128 7.66 21.60 -6.88
CA THR A 128 8.84 22.08 -7.68
C THR A 128 8.46 22.49 -9.10
N GLY A 129 7.21 22.23 -9.54
CA GLY A 129 6.76 22.42 -10.92
C GLY A 129 7.04 21.24 -11.86
N GLU A 130 7.81 20.23 -11.39
CA GLU A 130 8.06 19.00 -12.15
C GLU A 130 6.81 18.12 -12.24
N SER A 131 6.77 17.26 -13.26
CA SER A 131 5.69 16.29 -13.43
C SER A 131 6.06 14.93 -12.85
N VAL A 132 5.14 14.36 -12.07
CA VAL A 132 5.16 12.94 -11.70
C VAL A 132 4.20 12.20 -12.63
N ARG A 133 4.69 11.11 -13.26
CA ARG A 133 3.94 10.33 -14.25
C ARG A 133 3.93 8.85 -13.90
N PHE A 134 2.76 8.23 -14.11
CA PHE A 134 2.52 6.81 -13.86
C PHE A 134 1.66 6.20 -14.97
N SER A 135 1.86 4.91 -15.23
CA SER A 135 0.90 4.07 -15.95
C SER A 135 0.31 3.06 -14.97
N VAL A 136 -1.02 3.06 -14.81
CA VAL A 136 -1.71 2.25 -13.79
C VAL A 136 -2.70 1.29 -14.44
N VAL A 137 -2.76 0.07 -13.94
CA VAL A 137 -3.73 -0.95 -14.34
C VAL A 137 -4.65 -1.26 -13.18
N TYR A 138 -5.94 -1.06 -13.39
CA TYR A 138 -7.01 -1.36 -12.44
C TYR A 138 -7.73 -2.65 -12.81
N VAL A 139 -8.23 -3.34 -11.80
CA VAL A 139 -9.18 -4.44 -11.97
C VAL A 139 -10.49 -4.12 -11.26
N PRO A 140 -11.64 -4.65 -11.73
CA PRO A 140 -12.93 -4.45 -11.07
C PRO A 140 -12.88 -4.89 -9.60
N PRO A 141 -13.50 -4.15 -8.66
CA PRO A 141 -13.51 -4.50 -7.24
C PRO A 141 -14.02 -5.91 -6.94
N ALA A 142 -14.94 -6.44 -7.76
CA ALA A 142 -15.47 -7.80 -7.62
C ALA A 142 -14.42 -8.90 -7.84
N LYS A 143 -13.31 -8.59 -8.51
CA LYS A 143 -12.22 -9.55 -8.75
C LYS A 143 -11.26 -9.66 -7.56
N MET A 144 -11.18 -8.63 -6.71
CA MET A 144 -10.27 -8.53 -5.55
C MET A 144 -11.05 -7.92 -4.37
N ALA A 145 -11.80 -8.76 -3.66
CA ALA A 145 -12.73 -8.32 -2.62
C ALA A 145 -12.03 -7.73 -1.37
N GLU A 146 -10.80 -8.16 -1.11
CA GLU A 146 -10.02 -7.76 0.06
C GLU A 146 -9.66 -6.28 0.04
N ALA A 147 -9.36 -5.74 -1.16
CA ALA A 147 -8.85 -4.40 -1.31
C ALA A 147 -9.03 -3.85 -2.74
N ARG A 148 -8.71 -2.58 -2.92
CA ARG A 148 -8.31 -2.08 -4.24
C ARG A 148 -6.90 -2.60 -4.52
N VAL A 149 -6.75 -3.47 -5.52
CA VAL A 149 -5.45 -4.00 -5.93
C VAL A 149 -5.17 -3.53 -7.35
N GLN A 150 -3.94 -3.07 -7.59
CA GLN A 150 -3.58 -2.45 -8.87
C GLN A 150 -2.09 -2.62 -9.16
N TYR A 151 -1.72 -2.39 -10.43
CA TYR A 151 -0.32 -2.23 -10.84
C TYR A 151 0.01 -0.78 -11.12
N CYS A 152 1.24 -0.38 -10.81
CA CYS A 152 1.80 0.93 -11.12
C CYS A 152 3.18 0.78 -11.77
N GLU A 153 3.33 1.39 -12.95
CA GLU A 153 4.61 1.64 -13.58
C GLU A 153 5.01 3.09 -13.31
N HIS A 154 6.08 3.31 -12.56
CA HIS A 154 6.64 4.64 -12.31
C HIS A 154 7.44 5.11 -13.53
N LEU A 155 6.92 6.13 -14.25
CA LEU A 155 7.60 6.71 -15.41
C LEU A 155 8.65 7.74 -15.00
N THR A 156 8.48 8.37 -13.84
CA THR A 156 9.36 9.39 -13.29
C THR A 156 9.69 9.11 -11.81
N PRO A 157 10.39 7.99 -11.49
CA PRO A 157 10.59 7.57 -10.10
C PRO A 157 11.37 8.59 -9.27
N ARG A 158 12.32 9.34 -9.87
CA ARG A 158 13.11 10.36 -9.15
C ARG A 158 12.28 11.52 -8.62
N GLN A 159 11.16 11.84 -9.26
CA GLN A 159 10.20 12.84 -8.79
C GLN A 159 9.28 12.33 -7.69
N VAL A 160 9.23 11.00 -7.51
CA VAL A 160 8.49 10.33 -6.42
C VAL A 160 9.38 10.15 -5.19
N TRP A 161 10.55 9.49 -5.35
CA TRP A 161 11.54 9.29 -4.28
C TRP A 161 12.52 10.45 -4.25
N ARG A 162 12.09 11.59 -3.70
CA ARG A 162 12.88 12.81 -3.61
C ARG A 162 13.72 12.85 -2.35
N ASP A 163 14.92 13.40 -2.45
CA ASP A 163 15.78 13.65 -1.31
C ASP A 163 15.04 14.45 -0.22
N GLY A 164 15.29 14.10 1.03
CA GLY A 164 14.65 14.69 2.21
C GLY A 164 13.29 14.10 2.58
N PHE A 165 12.65 13.28 1.72
CA PHE A 165 11.41 12.58 2.06
C PHE A 165 11.58 11.07 2.23
N VAL A 166 12.71 10.50 1.86
CA VAL A 166 12.97 9.06 1.99
C VAL A 166 13.41 8.75 3.43
N ASN A 167 12.65 7.90 4.09
CA ASN A 167 12.93 7.42 5.43
C ASN A 167 13.68 6.07 5.36
N ALA A 168 14.61 5.81 6.28
CA ALA A 168 15.44 4.60 6.34
C ALA A 168 14.63 3.36 6.81
N PHE A 169 13.56 3.07 6.11
CA PHE A 169 12.65 1.94 6.30
C PHE A 169 12.42 1.22 4.97
N ARG A 170 11.90 -0.01 5.06
CA ARG A 170 11.49 -0.80 3.90
C ARG A 170 10.13 -1.44 4.14
N LEU A 171 9.28 -1.45 3.13
CA LEU A 171 8.00 -2.17 3.13
C LEU A 171 8.27 -3.65 2.82
N ARG A 172 8.02 -4.53 3.80
CA ARG A 172 8.39 -5.96 3.73
C ARG A 172 7.23 -6.86 3.38
N ALA A 173 6.05 -6.60 3.92
CA ALA A 173 4.90 -7.45 3.67
C ALA A 173 3.58 -6.67 3.81
N VAL A 174 2.54 -7.16 3.15
CA VAL A 174 1.14 -6.86 3.43
C VAL A 174 0.46 -8.11 3.98
N TYR A 175 -0.34 -7.94 5.03
CA TYR A 175 -1.16 -9.00 5.61
C TYR A 175 -2.60 -8.90 5.11
N VAL A 176 -3.13 -10.02 4.63
CA VAL A 176 -4.50 -10.15 4.14
C VAL A 176 -5.25 -11.12 5.04
N VAL A 177 -6.39 -10.68 5.59
CA VAL A 177 -7.29 -11.57 6.32
C VAL A 177 -8.34 -12.16 5.38
N ALA A 178 -8.51 -13.46 5.45
CA ALA A 178 -9.48 -14.21 4.67
C ALA A 178 -10.07 -15.37 5.47
N ASP A 179 -11.33 -15.73 5.18
CA ASP A 179 -11.97 -16.92 5.74
C ASP A 179 -11.42 -18.19 5.09
N ASP A 180 -11.09 -18.14 3.80
CA ASP A 180 -10.39 -19.18 3.03
C ASP A 180 -9.08 -18.61 2.46
N PRO A 181 -7.95 -18.70 3.21
CA PRO A 181 -6.66 -18.20 2.78
C PRO A 181 -6.10 -18.88 1.51
N GLU A 182 -6.43 -20.15 1.28
CA GLU A 182 -5.94 -20.92 0.13
C GLU A 182 -6.59 -20.41 -1.17
N GLU A 183 -7.92 -20.18 -1.17
CA GLU A 183 -8.61 -19.59 -2.31
C GLU A 183 -8.05 -18.20 -2.63
N VAL A 184 -7.93 -17.35 -1.61
CA VAL A 184 -7.43 -15.99 -1.78
C VAL A 184 -6.00 -16.01 -2.28
N ALA A 185 -5.14 -16.89 -1.76
CA ALA A 185 -3.75 -17.02 -2.20
C ALA A 185 -3.67 -17.51 -3.66
N ALA A 186 -4.50 -18.47 -4.06
CA ALA A 186 -4.58 -18.92 -5.45
C ALA A 186 -4.99 -17.78 -6.40
N ARG A 187 -5.98 -16.96 -6.00
CA ARG A 187 -6.44 -15.81 -6.78
C ARG A 187 -5.40 -14.69 -6.84
N TRP A 188 -4.80 -14.32 -5.71
CA TRP A 188 -3.69 -13.34 -5.68
C TRP A 188 -2.46 -13.85 -6.43
N GLY A 189 -2.20 -15.17 -6.37
CA GLY A 189 -1.15 -15.83 -7.15
C GLY A 189 -1.38 -15.66 -8.66
N ARG A 190 -2.59 -15.91 -9.16
CA ARG A 190 -2.93 -15.65 -10.58
C ARG A 190 -2.84 -14.16 -10.91
N PHE A 191 -3.31 -13.28 -10.00
CA PHE A 191 -3.19 -11.83 -10.17
C PHE A 191 -1.73 -11.39 -10.32
N GLY A 192 -0.83 -11.90 -9.49
CA GLY A 192 0.59 -11.53 -9.48
C GLY A 192 1.50 -12.37 -10.39
N GLY A 193 1.02 -13.48 -10.94
CA GLY A 193 1.91 -14.49 -11.57
C GLY A 193 2.82 -15.14 -10.53
N LEU A 194 2.38 -15.25 -9.27
CA LEU A 194 3.16 -15.71 -8.12
C LEU A 194 2.71 -17.10 -7.68
N LEU A 195 3.64 -17.87 -7.12
CA LEU A 195 3.34 -19.20 -6.57
C LEU A 195 3.05 -19.10 -5.07
N PRO A 196 1.85 -19.56 -4.62
CA PRO A 196 1.54 -19.67 -3.21
C PRO A 196 2.48 -20.65 -2.50
N ARG A 197 2.98 -20.27 -1.33
CA ARG A 197 3.84 -21.10 -0.48
C ARG A 197 3.25 -21.18 0.94
N PRO A 198 3.06 -22.39 1.50
CA PRO A 198 2.68 -22.53 2.89
C PRO A 198 3.71 -21.89 3.81
N GLU A 199 3.23 -21.16 4.83
CA GLU A 199 4.01 -20.61 5.93
C GLU A 199 3.20 -20.82 7.20
N ASP A 200 3.84 -20.89 8.39
CA ASP A 200 3.12 -21.15 9.64
C ASP A 200 1.99 -20.14 9.87
N GLY A 201 0.75 -20.63 9.81
CA GLY A 201 -0.48 -19.85 9.96
C GLY A 201 -0.84 -18.95 8.77
N PHE A 202 -0.08 -18.99 7.65
CA PHE A 202 -0.27 -18.17 6.47
C PHE A 202 -0.05 -18.94 5.17
N VAL A 203 -0.54 -18.37 4.06
CA VAL A 203 -0.05 -18.66 2.71
C VAL A 203 0.68 -17.42 2.21
N ARG A 204 1.93 -17.58 1.80
CA ARG A 204 2.82 -16.51 1.36
C ARG A 204 2.95 -16.46 -0.16
N LEU A 205 2.99 -15.25 -0.70
CA LEU A 205 3.35 -14.95 -2.08
C LEU A 205 4.57 -14.04 -2.07
N ASP A 206 5.67 -14.49 -2.67
CA ASP A 206 6.91 -13.73 -2.74
C ASP A 206 6.95 -12.91 -4.04
N THR A 207 7.22 -11.62 -3.94
CA THR A 207 7.54 -10.75 -5.06
C THR A 207 9.06 -10.52 -5.11
N ALA A 208 9.57 -9.86 -6.14
CA ALA A 208 11.00 -9.49 -6.21
C ALA A 208 11.42 -8.65 -4.97
N ARG A 209 10.47 -7.88 -4.40
CA ARG A 209 10.66 -7.08 -3.20
C ARG A 209 9.34 -6.97 -2.45
N GLY A 210 9.31 -7.45 -1.22
CA GLY A 210 8.12 -7.54 -0.38
C GLY A 210 7.30 -8.81 -0.64
N GLN A 211 6.31 -9.03 0.22
CA GLN A 211 5.52 -10.27 0.28
C GLN A 211 4.04 -9.97 0.52
N VAL A 212 3.18 -10.89 0.11
CA VAL A 212 1.78 -10.95 0.58
C VAL A 212 1.64 -12.15 1.50
N ARG A 213 1.13 -11.95 2.71
CA ARG A 213 0.88 -13.01 3.69
C ARG A 213 -0.63 -13.09 3.96
N ILE A 214 -1.26 -14.17 3.58
CA ILE A 214 -2.70 -14.37 3.64
C ILE A 214 -3.00 -15.37 4.75
N GLY A 215 -3.84 -15.00 5.70
CA GLY A 215 -4.14 -15.85 6.85
C GLY A 215 -5.54 -15.66 7.40
N LYS A 216 -5.93 -16.58 8.28
CA LYS A 216 -7.18 -16.46 9.05
C LYS A 216 -7.05 -15.37 10.10
N LYS A 217 -8.19 -14.91 10.62
CA LYS A 217 -8.27 -13.89 11.67
C LYS A 217 -7.34 -14.19 12.86
N SER A 218 -7.31 -15.44 13.33
CA SER A 218 -6.46 -15.83 14.46
C SER A 218 -4.96 -15.65 14.21
N SER A 219 -4.48 -15.98 13.01
CA SER A 219 -3.08 -15.80 12.62
C SER A 219 -2.74 -14.31 12.50
N ILE A 220 -3.62 -13.51 11.92
CA ILE A 220 -3.45 -12.07 11.82
C ILE A 220 -3.41 -11.42 13.22
N GLU A 221 -4.35 -11.77 14.12
CA GLU A 221 -4.38 -11.22 15.49
C GLU A 221 -3.14 -11.62 16.30
N ALA A 222 -2.61 -12.84 16.09
CA ALA A 222 -1.38 -13.27 16.73
C ALA A 222 -0.16 -12.41 16.33
N VAL A 223 -0.11 -11.97 15.07
CA VAL A 223 1.02 -11.19 14.52
C VAL A 223 0.83 -9.69 14.71
N LEU A 224 -0.37 -9.14 14.45
CA LEU A 224 -0.64 -7.70 14.44
C LEU A 224 -1.33 -7.19 15.71
N GLY A 225 -1.84 -8.10 16.57
CA GLY A 225 -2.57 -7.74 17.78
C GLY A 225 -3.99 -7.27 17.57
N GLN A 226 -4.42 -7.11 16.31
CA GLN A 226 -5.78 -6.77 15.89
C GLN A 226 -6.03 -7.23 14.46
N CYS A 227 -7.30 -7.29 14.07
CA CYS A 227 -7.69 -7.70 12.73
C CYS A 227 -9.01 -7.00 12.32
N PRO A 228 -9.08 -6.39 11.12
CA PRO A 228 -10.35 -5.92 10.58
C PRO A 228 -11.27 -7.09 10.19
N PRO A 229 -12.55 -6.83 9.92
CA PRO A 229 -13.46 -7.85 9.36
C PRO A 229 -12.95 -8.38 8.01
N ALA A 230 -12.91 -9.71 7.85
CA ALA A 230 -12.59 -10.37 6.58
C ALA A 230 -13.68 -10.11 5.52
N PRO A 231 -13.34 -10.14 4.21
CA PRO A 231 -11.99 -10.13 3.66
C PRO A 231 -11.41 -8.71 3.66
N ALA A 232 -10.11 -8.52 4.00
CA ALA A 232 -9.50 -7.18 4.07
C ALA A 232 -7.96 -7.23 4.04
N LEU A 233 -7.33 -6.08 3.78
CA LEU A 233 -5.94 -5.85 4.18
C LEU A 233 -5.92 -5.55 5.69
N ALA A 234 -5.17 -6.34 6.44
CA ALA A 234 -5.17 -6.25 7.89
C ALA A 234 -4.08 -5.34 8.46
N GLY A 235 -3.00 -5.16 7.71
CA GLY A 235 -1.84 -4.39 8.10
C GLY A 235 -0.62 -4.75 7.28
N TYR A 236 0.56 -4.40 7.77
CA TYR A 236 1.80 -4.58 7.01
C TYR A 236 3.02 -4.78 7.91
N ALA A 237 4.13 -5.21 7.30
CA ALA A 237 5.43 -5.27 7.95
C ALA A 237 6.38 -4.22 7.37
N LEU A 238 7.15 -3.60 8.26
CA LEU A 238 8.25 -2.71 7.93
C LEU A 238 9.55 -3.26 8.51
N SER A 239 10.68 -2.93 7.91
CA SER A 239 12.00 -3.13 8.52
C SER A 239 12.79 -1.82 8.58
N CYS A 240 13.65 -1.71 9.59
CA CYS A 240 14.58 -0.60 9.78
C CYS A 240 15.85 -1.11 10.47
N ALA A 241 16.87 -0.26 10.53
CA ALA A 241 18.18 -0.63 11.10
C ALA A 241 18.13 -0.89 12.61
N ASP A 242 17.30 -0.15 13.37
CA ASP A 242 17.13 -0.31 14.81
C ASP A 242 15.65 -0.47 15.20
N PRO A 243 15.12 -1.72 15.11
CA PRO A 243 13.75 -2.03 15.48
C PRO A 243 13.42 -1.71 16.94
N LYS A 244 14.37 -1.92 17.84
CA LYS A 244 14.15 -1.72 19.30
C LYS A 244 13.97 -0.24 19.63
N ASP A 245 14.85 0.60 19.12
CA ASP A 245 14.73 2.06 19.30
C ASP A 245 13.43 2.58 18.71
N PHE A 246 13.08 2.13 17.53
CA PHE A 246 11.86 2.56 16.89
C PHE A 246 10.59 2.17 17.67
N LEU A 247 10.50 0.92 18.17
CA LEU A 247 9.39 0.48 19.02
C LEU A 247 9.33 1.27 20.34
N ARG A 248 10.49 1.63 20.91
CA ARG A 248 10.56 2.49 22.11
C ARG A 248 9.99 3.89 21.82
N ARG A 249 10.30 4.49 20.66
CA ARG A 249 9.73 5.76 20.22
C ARG A 249 8.21 5.65 20.03
N CYS A 250 7.73 4.59 19.39
CA CYS A 250 6.29 4.35 19.26
C CYS A 250 5.59 4.32 20.61
N SER A 251 6.16 3.63 21.60
CA SER A 251 5.61 3.60 22.97
C SER A 251 5.65 4.96 23.65
N ALA A 252 6.73 5.73 23.47
CA ALA A 252 6.87 7.07 24.03
C ALA A 252 5.83 8.06 23.47
N GLU A 253 5.44 7.89 22.19
CA GLU A 253 4.36 8.65 21.54
C GLU A 253 2.95 8.10 21.86
N GLY A 254 2.84 7.17 22.81
CA GLY A 254 1.56 6.64 23.31
C GLY A 254 0.93 5.57 22.42
N LEU A 255 1.65 5.02 21.43
CA LEU A 255 1.14 3.91 20.63
C LEU A 255 1.20 2.61 21.40
N LYS A 256 0.22 1.74 21.20
CA LYS A 256 0.19 0.40 21.80
C LYS A 256 1.16 -0.50 21.05
N VAL A 257 2.24 -0.89 21.72
CA VAL A 257 3.26 -1.82 21.20
C VAL A 257 3.13 -3.18 21.91
N LYS A 258 3.10 -4.26 21.15
CA LYS A 258 3.08 -5.64 21.65
C LYS A 258 3.78 -6.57 20.66
N ASN A 259 4.76 -7.35 21.12
CA ASN A 259 5.44 -8.37 20.30
C ASN A 259 5.88 -7.84 18.91
N GLN A 260 6.57 -6.70 18.85
CA GLN A 260 7.00 -6.03 17.62
C GLN A 260 5.85 -5.46 16.75
N SER A 261 4.59 -5.60 17.13
CA SER A 261 3.48 -4.95 16.46
C SER A 261 3.10 -3.64 17.13
N VAL A 262 2.64 -2.70 16.31
CA VAL A 262 2.18 -1.39 16.73
C VAL A 262 0.76 -1.20 16.24
N THR A 263 -0.17 -0.98 17.17
CA THR A 263 -1.54 -0.59 16.84
C THR A 263 -1.57 0.90 16.53
N LEU A 264 -2.10 1.25 15.39
CA LEU A 264 -2.24 2.64 14.95
C LEU A 264 -3.46 3.31 15.57
N PRO A 265 -3.42 4.64 15.81
CA PRO A 265 -4.56 5.35 16.35
C PRO A 265 -5.72 5.42 15.34
N PRO A 266 -6.97 5.71 15.78
CA PRO A 266 -8.15 5.75 14.92
C PRO A 266 -8.03 6.67 13.69
N ALA A 267 -7.24 7.73 13.78
CA ALA A 267 -7.01 8.66 12.65
C ALA A 267 -6.34 8.00 11.45
N LEU A 268 -5.56 6.94 11.67
CA LEU A 268 -4.83 6.20 10.63
C LEU A 268 -5.39 4.78 10.47
N GLY A 269 -5.78 4.15 11.57
CA GLY A 269 -6.33 2.79 11.61
C GLY A 269 -5.35 1.69 11.23
N GLY A 270 -5.67 0.46 11.63
CA GLY A 270 -4.84 -0.70 11.32
C GLY A 270 -3.66 -0.91 12.27
N ALA A 271 -2.77 -1.81 11.88
CA ALA A 271 -1.56 -2.15 12.63
C ALA A 271 -0.41 -2.47 11.68
N TRP A 272 0.79 -2.42 12.20
CA TRP A 272 2.00 -2.82 11.50
C TRP A 272 2.94 -3.57 12.44
N ARG A 273 3.85 -4.31 11.84
CA ARG A 273 4.89 -5.06 12.54
C ARG A 273 6.25 -4.57 12.09
N ILE A 274 7.22 -4.53 12.98
CA ILE A 274 8.64 -4.36 12.66
C ILE A 274 9.31 -5.73 12.59
N GLU A 275 10.03 -5.98 11.49
CA GLU A 275 10.83 -7.20 11.24
C GLU A 275 12.32 -6.87 11.19
#